data_78be69a8dab427dd3c1bd6fbc5a47f70
#
_entry.id   78be69a8dab427dd3c1bd6fbc5a47f70
#
_cell.length_a   1.000
_cell.length_b   1.000
_cell.length_c   1.000
_cell.angle_alpha   90.00
_cell.angle_beta   90.00
_cell.angle_gamma   90.00
#
_symmetry.space_group_name_H-M   'P 1'
#
loop_
_entity.id
_entity.type
_entity.pdbx_description
1 polymer ?
#
loop_
_entity_poly.entity_id
_entity_poly.type
_entity_poly.pdbx_seq_one_letter_code
_entity_poly.pdbx_strand_id
1 'polypeptide(L)' 'MEKEPIRLLEIEKELAGPERMEALARYDAVLVALERRIEAALKEGLPPGEFPAVEALREANTLARKILRLTVRVDG' A
#
# COMPACT_ATOMS: atom_id res chain seq x y z
N MET A 1 16.57 5.83 -12.89
CA MET A 1 16.40 6.86 -12.42
C MET A 1 15.21 7.55 -12.81
N GLU A 2 14.97 7.84 -13.95
CA GLU A 2 13.79 8.51 -14.33
C GLU A 2 12.59 7.67 -14.28
N LYS A 3 12.74 6.41 -14.01
CA LYS A 3 11.60 5.52 -14.01
C LYS A 3 10.63 5.78 -12.87
N GLU A 4 11.14 6.22 -11.75
CA GLU A 4 10.27 6.42 -10.62
C GLU A 4 9.27 7.53 -10.81
N PRO A 5 9.66 8.72 -11.25
CA PRO A 5 8.66 9.75 -11.52
C PRO A 5 7.65 9.30 -12.58
N ILE A 6 8.12 8.54 -13.57
CA ILE A 6 7.22 8.06 -14.59
C ILE A 6 6.19 7.11 -13.98
N ARG A 7 6.61 6.28 -13.03
CA ARG A 7 5.69 5.39 -12.36
C ARG A 7 4.61 6.13 -11.61
N LEU A 8 4.98 7.19 -10.93
CA LEU A 8 4.00 7.97 -10.20
C LEU A 8 2.96 8.54 -11.13
N LEU A 9 3.38 9.01 -12.29
CA LEU A 9 2.45 9.53 -13.27
C LEU A 9 1.52 8.45 -13.77
N GLU A 10 2.03 7.25 -13.95
CA GLU A 10 1.20 6.15 -14.41
C GLU A 10 0.14 5.80 -13.37
N ILE A 11 0.53 5.81 -12.11
CA ILE A 11 -0.41 5.53 -11.04
C ILE A 11 -1.49 6.59 -11.00
N GLU A 12 -1.10 7.84 -11.13
CA GLU A 12 -2.07 8.91 -11.14
C GLU A 12 -3.05 8.77 -12.29
N LYS A 13 -2.55 8.39 -13.45
CA LYS A 13 -3.42 8.20 -14.59
C LYS A 13 -4.40 7.07 -14.37
N GLU A 14 -3.93 5.98 -13.80
CA GLU A 14 -4.81 4.86 -13.54
C GLU A 14 -5.90 5.22 -12.55
N LEU A 15 -5.55 5.98 -11.52
CA LEU A 15 -6.52 6.34 -10.50
C LEU A 15 -7.51 7.36 -10.99
N ALA A 16 -7.19 8.08 -12.05
CA ALA A 16 -8.09 9.07 -12.60
C ALA A 16 -8.88 8.55 -13.79
N GLY A 17 -8.52 7.37 -14.31
CA GLY A 17 -9.13 6.87 -15.53
C GLY A 17 -10.32 5.99 -15.29
N PRO A 18 -10.87 5.43 -16.37
CA PRO A 18 -12.06 4.58 -16.25
C PRO A 18 -11.79 3.25 -15.57
N GLU A 19 -10.55 2.84 -15.48
CA GLU A 19 -10.21 1.59 -14.81
C GLU A 19 -9.78 1.82 -13.38
N ARG A 20 -10.19 2.95 -12.82
CA ARG A 20 -9.76 3.31 -11.48
C ARG A 20 -10.09 2.27 -10.44
N MET A 21 -11.29 1.71 -10.51
CA MET A 21 -11.69 0.74 -9.50
C MET A 21 -10.84 -0.52 -9.55
N GLU A 22 -10.49 -0.97 -10.75
CA GLU A 22 -9.61 -2.11 -10.88
C GLU A 22 -8.22 -1.81 -10.34
N ALA A 23 -7.71 -0.62 -10.64
CA ALA A 23 -6.40 -0.24 -10.17
C ALA A 23 -6.38 -0.18 -8.65
N LEU A 24 -7.42 0.39 -8.05
CA LEU A 24 -7.50 0.47 -6.60
C LEU A 24 -7.53 -0.91 -5.98
N ALA A 25 -8.29 -1.82 -6.59
CA ALA A 25 -8.37 -3.18 -6.06
C ALA A 25 -7.00 -3.87 -6.13
N ARG A 26 -6.27 -3.66 -7.20
CA ARG A 26 -4.94 -4.25 -7.31
C ARG A 26 -3.99 -3.72 -6.25
N TYR A 27 -4.00 -2.40 -6.05
CA TYR A 27 -3.12 -1.82 -5.06
C TYR A 27 -3.49 -2.28 -3.66
N ASP A 28 -4.79 -2.36 -3.37
CA ASP A 28 -5.21 -2.83 -2.06
C ASP A 28 -4.79 -4.28 -1.85
N ALA A 29 -4.90 -5.11 -2.88
CA ALA A 29 -4.50 -6.51 -2.76
C ALA A 29 -3.02 -6.63 -2.43
N VAL A 30 -2.19 -5.78 -3.02
CA VAL A 30 -0.77 -5.79 -2.71
C VAL A 30 -0.54 -5.40 -1.26
N LEU A 31 -1.26 -4.40 -0.79
CA LEU A 31 -1.11 -3.96 0.59
C LEU A 31 -1.59 -5.00 1.58
N VAL A 32 -2.66 -5.71 1.23
CA VAL A 32 -3.14 -6.79 2.09
C VAL A 32 -2.11 -7.90 2.16
N ALA A 33 -1.52 -8.26 1.03
CA ALA A 33 -0.49 -9.30 1.02
C ALA A 33 0.70 -8.88 1.87
N LEU A 34 1.09 -7.61 1.79
CA LEU A 34 2.20 -7.11 2.60
C LEU A 34 1.84 -7.17 4.08
N GLU A 35 0.62 -6.82 4.42
CA GLU A 35 0.18 -6.87 5.81
C GLU A 35 0.30 -8.28 6.37
N ARG A 36 -0.08 -9.27 5.58
CA ARG A 36 0.02 -10.65 6.03
C ARG A 36 1.46 -11.07 6.25
N ARG A 37 2.35 -10.59 5.39
CA ARG A 37 3.77 -10.89 5.56
C ARG A 37 4.31 -10.26 6.83
N ILE A 38 3.91 -9.04 7.10
CA ILE A 38 4.35 -8.35 8.30
C ILE A 38 3.87 -9.11 9.53
N GLU A 39 2.61 -9.53 9.54
CA GLU A 39 2.08 -10.24 10.67
C GLU A 39 2.75 -11.59 10.87
N ALA A 40 3.07 -12.26 9.76
CA ALA A 40 3.77 -13.53 9.86
C ALA A 40 5.16 -13.33 10.46
N ALA A 41 5.85 -12.28 10.04
CA ALA A 41 7.16 -11.99 10.60
C ALA A 41 7.09 -11.69 12.09
N LEU A 42 6.08 -10.96 12.50
CA LEU A 42 5.91 -10.64 13.91
C LEU A 42 5.63 -11.90 14.73
N LYS A 43 4.85 -12.82 14.15
CA LYS A 43 4.55 -14.06 14.84
C LYS A 43 5.77 -14.93 15.02
N GLU A 44 6.61 -14.99 14.00
CA GLU A 44 7.82 -15.80 14.09
C GLU A 44 8.83 -15.21 15.04
N GLY A 45 8.68 -13.94 15.35
CA GLY A 45 9.63 -13.28 16.22
C GLY A 45 10.68 -12.55 15.43
N LEU A 46 10.99 -11.34 15.86
CA LEU A 46 11.99 -10.51 15.22
C LEU A 46 13.08 -10.16 16.21
N PRO A 47 14.31 -9.96 15.74
CA PRO A 47 15.31 -9.37 16.63
C PRO A 47 14.80 -8.05 17.16
N PRO A 48 15.08 -7.73 18.43
CA PRO A 48 14.53 -6.50 19.02
C PRO A 48 14.84 -5.25 18.21
N GLY A 49 15.99 -5.22 17.56
CA GLY A 49 16.34 -4.02 16.80
C GLY A 49 15.52 -3.82 15.55
N GLU A 50 14.83 -4.86 15.07
CA GLU A 50 14.03 -4.74 13.85
C GLU A 50 12.58 -4.43 14.13
N PHE A 51 12.16 -4.51 15.39
CA PHE A 51 10.78 -4.24 15.73
C PHE A 51 10.29 -2.86 15.32
N PRO A 52 11.04 -1.80 15.63
CA PRO A 52 10.53 -0.46 15.26
C PRO A 52 10.35 -0.29 13.76
N ALA A 53 11.25 -0.87 12.96
CA ALA A 53 11.12 -0.73 11.51
C ALA A 53 9.89 -1.46 11.00
N VAL A 54 9.61 -2.63 11.52
CA VAL A 54 8.47 -3.41 11.08
C VAL A 54 7.18 -2.73 11.53
N GLU A 55 7.17 -2.17 12.73
CA GLU A 55 5.99 -1.44 13.20
C GLU A 55 5.72 -0.22 12.34
N ALA A 56 6.76 0.50 11.95
CA ALA A 56 6.59 1.65 11.09
C ALA A 56 6.03 1.23 9.74
N LEU A 57 6.51 0.12 9.21
CA LEU A 57 6.02 -0.39 7.94
C LEU A 57 4.56 -0.79 8.05
N ARG A 58 4.18 -1.39 9.16
CA ARG A 58 2.80 -1.79 9.39
C ARG A 58 1.88 -0.57 9.42
N GLU A 59 2.30 0.47 10.10
CA GLU A 59 1.51 1.69 10.18
C GLU A 59 1.39 2.35 8.82
N ALA A 60 2.49 2.37 8.06
CA ALA A 60 2.45 2.94 6.73
C ALA A 60 1.50 2.17 5.83
N ASN A 61 1.50 0.86 5.96
CA ASN A 61 0.60 0.03 5.17
C ASN A 61 -0.86 0.31 5.49
N THR A 62 -1.17 0.45 6.77
CA THR A 62 -2.52 0.76 7.21
C THR A 62 -2.96 2.11 6.67
N LEU A 63 -2.07 3.08 6.73
CA LEU A 63 -2.37 4.40 6.24
C LEU A 63 -2.59 4.40 4.72
N ALA A 64 -1.77 3.65 4.01
CA ALA A 64 -1.91 3.56 2.56
C ALA A 64 -3.27 3.00 2.18
N ARG A 65 -3.73 1.98 2.90
CA ARG A 65 -5.04 1.41 2.61
C ARG A 65 -6.16 2.39 2.91
N LYS A 66 -6.00 3.18 3.95
CA LYS A 66 -6.98 4.22 4.26
C LYS A 66 -7.06 5.23 3.13
N ILE A 67 -5.91 5.63 2.61
CA ILE A 67 -5.89 6.61 1.54
C ILE A 67 -6.60 6.06 0.32
N LEU A 68 -6.39 4.79 0.00
CA LEU A 68 -7.08 4.19 -1.14
C LEU A 68 -8.59 4.22 -0.95
N ARG A 69 -9.05 3.91 0.25
CA ARG A 69 -10.49 3.93 0.52
C ARG A 69 -11.07 5.32 0.39
N LEU A 70 -10.34 6.31 0.89
CA LEU A 70 -10.82 7.68 0.78
C LEU A 70 -10.88 8.13 -0.66
N THR A 71 -9.93 7.69 -1.47
CA THR A 71 -9.94 8.03 -2.88
C THR A 71 -11.19 7.50 -3.55
N VAL A 72 -11.57 6.27 -3.23
CA VAL A 72 -12.78 5.70 -3.79
C VAL A 72 -13.99 6.51 -3.36
N ARG A 73 -14.05 6.87 -2.10
CA ARG A 73 -15.20 7.61 -1.58
C ARG A 73 -15.36 8.96 -2.22
N VAL A 74 -14.27 9.67 -2.38
CA VAL A 74 -14.32 11.02 -2.92
C VAL A 74 -14.92 11.00 -4.31
N ASP A 75 -14.58 9.99 -5.08
CA ASP A 75 -15.07 9.90 -6.45
C ASP A 75 -16.43 9.23 -6.56
N GLY A 76 -16.77 8.50 -5.57
CA GLY A 76 -18.05 7.81 -5.57
C GLY A 76 -19.14 8.71 -5.12
#